data_907f537552f17b66184624c88c6ebc06
#
_entry.id   907f537552f17b66184624c88c6ebc06
#
_cell.length_a   1.000
_cell.length_b   1.000
_cell.length_c   1.000
_cell.angle_alpha   90.00
_cell.angle_beta   90.00
_cell.angle_gamma   90.00
#
_symmetry.space_group_name_H-M   'P 1'
#
loop_
_entity.id
_entity.type
_entity.pdbx_description
1 polymer ?
#
loop_
_entity_poly.entity_id
_entity_poly.type
_entity_poly.pdbx_seq_one_letter_code
_entity_poly.pdbx_strand_id
1 'polypeptide(L)'
;MNEMTFLKNLDFIRTGGSKEELKAAEFIQAELQKLGLKAKIEDFPVHASTISKAELEVTKPYKKSIPCTGYMNSVSAELTKDMYYLRNKNDERDLQNIKDKIVFLDGGLPYWTYKSLIENGAAGFITCNGNLHDDDTDIDCKEIREPLEKLGQLPGV
;
A
#
# COMPACT_ATOMS: atom_id res chain seq x y z
N MET A 1 9.21 -16.44 -29.18
CA MET A 1 9.54 -15.14 -28.54
C MET A 1 10.66 -15.42 -27.54
N ASN A 2 11.65 -14.52 -27.36
CA ASN A 2 12.65 -14.70 -26.30
C ASN A 2 12.15 -14.22 -24.95
N GLU A 3 12.82 -14.62 -23.87
CA GLU A 3 12.41 -14.36 -22.49
C GLU A 3 12.30 -12.87 -22.19
N MET A 4 13.25 -12.07 -22.69
CA MET A 4 13.25 -10.62 -22.47
C MET A 4 12.06 -9.94 -23.15
N THR A 5 11.67 -10.38 -24.34
CA THR A 5 10.48 -9.86 -25.03
C THR A 5 9.21 -10.26 -24.29
N PHE A 6 9.16 -11.48 -23.74
CA PHE A 6 8.05 -11.95 -22.94
C PHE A 6 7.87 -11.06 -21.69
N LEU A 7 8.94 -10.80 -20.94
CA LEU A 7 8.92 -9.95 -19.76
C LEU A 7 8.49 -8.53 -20.08
N LYS A 8 9.03 -7.92 -21.16
CA LYS A 8 8.64 -6.57 -21.60
C LYS A 8 7.15 -6.44 -21.94
N ASN A 9 6.53 -7.50 -22.46
CA ASN A 9 5.11 -7.49 -22.73
C ASN A 9 4.23 -7.57 -21.47
N LEU A 10 4.82 -7.93 -20.33
CA LEU A 10 4.17 -7.96 -19.02
C LEU A 10 4.58 -6.78 -18.12
N ASP A 11 5.43 -5.88 -18.61
CA ASP A 11 5.93 -4.72 -17.90
C ASP A 11 4.91 -3.56 -17.94
N PHE A 12 3.84 -3.74 -17.19
CA PHE A 12 2.80 -2.74 -16.93
C PHE A 12 2.11 -3.01 -15.59
N ILE A 13 1.53 -1.97 -15.01
CA ILE A 13 0.80 -2.08 -13.74
C ILE A 13 -0.43 -2.98 -13.95
N ARG A 14 -0.55 -4.02 -13.12
CA ARG A 14 -1.65 -5.00 -13.15
C ARG A 14 -2.07 -5.36 -11.73
N THR A 15 -2.93 -4.55 -11.18
CA THR A 15 -3.49 -4.80 -9.85
C THR A 15 -4.47 -5.96 -9.91
N GLY A 16 -4.50 -6.81 -8.87
CA GLY A 16 -5.45 -7.92 -8.76
C GLY A 16 -6.89 -7.46 -8.94
N GLY A 17 -7.68 -8.19 -9.74
CA GLY A 17 -9.05 -7.83 -10.13
C GLY A 17 -9.18 -6.78 -11.21
N SER A 18 -8.07 -6.27 -11.77
CA SER A 18 -8.11 -5.27 -12.84
C SER A 18 -8.21 -5.90 -14.24
N LYS A 19 -8.60 -5.07 -15.23
CA LYS A 19 -8.58 -5.48 -16.65
C LYS A 19 -7.15 -5.77 -17.13
N GLU A 20 -6.19 -5.10 -16.56
CA GLU A 20 -4.77 -5.27 -16.86
C GLU A 20 -4.25 -6.63 -16.39
N GLU A 21 -4.72 -7.12 -15.24
CA GLU A 21 -4.44 -8.48 -14.79
C GLU A 21 -5.00 -9.52 -15.77
N LEU A 22 -6.27 -9.38 -16.18
CA LEU A 22 -6.87 -10.27 -17.17
C LEU A 22 -6.07 -10.25 -18.49
N LYS A 23 -5.69 -9.07 -18.98
CA LYS A 23 -4.85 -8.91 -20.17
C LYS A 23 -3.52 -9.66 -20.05
N ALA A 24 -2.88 -9.61 -18.87
CA ALA A 24 -1.65 -10.38 -18.62
C ALA A 24 -1.91 -11.89 -18.65
N ALA A 25 -2.99 -12.35 -18.02
CA ALA A 25 -3.38 -13.76 -18.00
C ALA A 25 -3.67 -14.29 -19.42
N GLU A 26 -4.41 -13.54 -20.23
CA GLU A 26 -4.72 -13.85 -21.63
C GLU A 26 -3.45 -13.91 -22.48
N PHE A 27 -2.53 -12.98 -22.29
CA PHE A 27 -1.23 -12.98 -22.98
C PHE A 27 -0.42 -14.23 -22.62
N ILE A 28 -0.31 -14.57 -21.35
CA ILE A 28 0.39 -15.78 -20.88
C ILE A 28 -0.26 -17.04 -21.47
N GLN A 29 -1.59 -17.13 -21.43
CA GLN A 29 -2.33 -18.24 -22.00
C GLN A 29 -2.02 -18.43 -23.48
N ALA A 30 -2.04 -17.34 -24.25
CA ALA A 30 -1.75 -17.38 -25.68
C ALA A 30 -0.32 -17.85 -25.99
N GLU A 31 0.67 -17.43 -25.20
CA GLU A 31 2.06 -17.88 -25.37
C GLU A 31 2.22 -19.37 -25.02
N LEU A 32 1.56 -19.85 -23.97
CA LEU A 32 1.57 -21.28 -23.62
C LEU A 32 0.93 -22.14 -24.72
N GLN A 33 -0.16 -21.67 -25.31
CA GLN A 33 -0.82 -22.37 -26.44
C GLN A 33 0.09 -22.46 -27.67
N LYS A 34 0.88 -21.44 -27.96
CA LYS A 34 1.88 -21.47 -29.06
C LYS A 34 2.95 -22.54 -28.83
N LEU A 35 3.23 -22.88 -27.58
CA LEU A 35 4.14 -23.96 -27.21
C LEU A 35 3.47 -25.34 -27.15
N GLY A 36 2.20 -25.45 -27.56
CA GLY A 36 1.44 -26.69 -27.55
C GLY A 36 0.90 -27.10 -26.17
N LEU A 37 0.99 -26.22 -25.19
CA LEU A 37 0.50 -26.46 -23.84
C LEU A 37 -0.98 -26.07 -23.73
N LYS A 38 -1.76 -26.87 -22.99
CA LYS A 38 -3.14 -26.52 -22.63
C LYS A 38 -3.15 -25.66 -21.38
N ALA A 39 -3.53 -24.40 -21.52
CA ALA A 39 -3.67 -23.47 -20.41
C ALA A 39 -5.12 -22.99 -20.30
N LYS A 40 -5.61 -22.86 -19.08
CA LYS A 40 -6.94 -22.34 -18.74
C LYS A 40 -6.78 -21.21 -17.74
N ILE A 41 -7.53 -20.11 -17.96
CA ILE A 41 -7.69 -19.06 -16.96
C ILE A 41 -8.78 -19.52 -15.99
N GLU A 42 -8.51 -19.42 -14.70
CA GLU A 42 -9.48 -19.71 -13.64
C GLU A 42 -9.73 -18.44 -12.83
N ASP A 43 -10.98 -18.06 -12.74
CA ASP A 43 -11.41 -16.87 -12.00
C ASP A 43 -11.75 -17.22 -10.56
N PHE A 44 -11.41 -16.32 -9.65
CA PHE A 44 -11.85 -16.39 -8.26
C PHE A 44 -12.17 -14.97 -7.74
N PRO A 45 -13.13 -14.83 -6.83
CA PRO A 45 -13.49 -13.54 -6.28
C PRO A 45 -12.35 -12.97 -5.43
N VAL A 46 -12.05 -11.70 -5.62
CA VAL A 46 -11.10 -10.93 -4.81
C VAL A 46 -11.76 -9.68 -4.25
N HIS A 47 -11.37 -9.29 -3.04
CA HIS A 47 -11.70 -7.97 -2.52
C HIS A 47 -10.76 -6.97 -3.17
N ALA A 48 -11.31 -6.08 -3.99
CA ALA A 48 -10.56 -5.00 -4.60
C ALA A 48 -11.06 -3.66 -4.04
N SER A 49 -10.16 -2.81 -3.64
CA SER A 49 -10.45 -1.42 -3.31
C SER A 49 -9.72 -0.49 -4.29
N THR A 50 -10.29 0.67 -4.51
CA THR A 50 -9.70 1.69 -5.39
C THR A 50 -9.42 2.95 -4.59
N ILE A 51 -8.19 3.45 -4.70
CA ILE A 51 -7.83 4.73 -4.13
C ILE A 51 -8.25 5.80 -5.13
N SER A 52 -9.28 6.55 -4.80
CA SER A 52 -9.77 7.64 -5.66
C SER A 52 -8.94 8.91 -5.49
N LYS A 53 -8.41 9.13 -4.28
CA LYS A 53 -7.60 10.32 -3.95
C LYS A 53 -6.77 10.04 -2.70
N ALA A 54 -5.51 10.48 -2.71
CA ALA A 54 -4.67 10.56 -1.53
C ALA A 54 -3.90 11.88 -1.56
N GLU A 55 -3.91 12.61 -0.46
CA GLU A 55 -3.21 13.89 -0.31
C GLU A 55 -2.55 13.94 1.05
N LEU A 56 -1.30 14.38 1.06
CA LEU A 56 -0.53 14.62 2.28
C LEU A 56 0.06 16.02 2.24
N GLU A 57 -0.31 16.83 3.22
CA GLU A 57 0.18 18.20 3.33
C GLU A 57 0.74 18.47 4.73
N VAL A 58 1.96 18.95 4.79
CA VAL A 58 2.52 19.56 6.00
C VAL A 58 1.95 20.99 6.10
N THR A 59 1.30 21.31 7.22
CA THR A 59 0.68 22.63 7.43
C THR A 59 1.53 23.54 8.32
N LYS A 60 2.39 22.97 9.17
CA LYS A 60 3.28 23.68 10.09
C LYS A 60 4.62 22.95 10.18
N PRO A 61 5.76 23.67 10.34
CA PRO A 61 5.94 25.12 10.44
C PRO A 61 5.85 25.84 9.09
N TYR A 62 5.78 25.12 7.98
CA TYR A 62 5.63 25.65 6.62
C TYR A 62 4.69 24.74 5.83
N LYS A 63 4.08 25.31 4.80
CA LYS A 63 3.16 24.58 3.94
C LYS A 63 3.93 23.80 2.88
N LYS A 64 3.72 22.47 2.79
CA LYS A 64 4.35 21.61 1.80
C LYS A 64 3.44 20.41 1.47
N SER A 65 3.16 20.24 0.19
CA SER A 65 2.54 19.01 -0.32
C SER A 65 3.62 17.95 -0.52
N ILE A 66 3.31 16.72 -0.12
CA ILE A 66 4.20 15.57 -0.25
C ILE A 66 3.49 14.54 -1.16
N PRO A 67 4.14 14.08 -2.24
CA PRO A 67 3.60 13.01 -3.06
C PRO A 67 3.34 11.77 -2.22
N CYS A 68 2.14 11.21 -2.34
CA CYS A 68 1.75 10.00 -1.62
C CYS A 68 0.71 9.22 -2.41
N THR A 69 0.54 7.95 -2.04
CA THR A 69 -0.63 7.15 -2.37
C THR A 69 -1.30 6.67 -1.10
N GLY A 70 -2.59 6.34 -1.16
CA GLY A 70 -3.28 5.78 0.00
C GLY A 70 -3.01 4.28 0.14
N TYR A 71 -3.31 3.74 1.30
CA TYR A 71 -3.40 2.30 1.49
C TYR A 71 -4.76 1.80 1.02
N MET A 72 -4.78 0.80 0.14
CA MET A 72 -6.01 0.07 -0.20
C MET A 72 -6.59 -0.57 1.06
N ASN A 73 -7.90 -0.65 1.13
CA ASN A 73 -8.65 -1.15 2.28
C ASN A 73 -8.50 -0.31 3.57
N SER A 74 -7.90 0.87 3.49
CA SER A 74 -7.93 1.83 4.60
C SER A 74 -9.24 2.63 4.60
N VAL A 75 -9.60 3.17 5.75
CA VAL A 75 -10.77 4.05 5.84
C VAL A 75 -10.47 5.40 5.21
N SER A 76 -11.45 5.94 4.48
CA SER A 76 -11.36 7.30 3.95
C SER A 76 -11.59 8.32 5.06
N ALA A 77 -10.67 9.27 5.21
CA ALA A 77 -10.79 10.35 6.18
C ALA A 77 -10.08 11.61 5.70
N GLU A 78 -10.54 12.75 6.17
CA GLU A 78 -9.81 14.03 6.09
C GLU A 78 -9.39 14.42 7.51
N LEU A 79 -8.08 14.47 7.75
CA LEU A 79 -7.53 14.68 9.08
C LEU A 79 -6.52 15.83 9.07
N THR A 80 -6.61 16.68 10.09
CA THR A 80 -5.55 17.64 10.42
C THR A 80 -5.16 17.40 11.87
N LYS A 81 -4.02 16.74 12.08
CA LYS A 81 -3.52 16.33 13.38
C LYS A 81 -2.03 16.53 13.47
N ASP A 82 -1.51 16.58 14.69
CA ASP A 82 -0.08 16.55 14.91
C ASP A 82 0.51 15.21 14.47
N MET A 83 1.71 15.25 13.90
CA MET A 83 2.45 14.06 13.52
C MET A 83 3.38 13.63 14.64
N TYR A 84 3.49 12.32 14.84
CA TYR A 84 4.45 11.71 15.75
C TYR A 84 5.30 10.68 15.01
N TYR A 85 6.62 10.83 15.06
CA TYR A 85 7.55 9.84 14.51
C TYR A 85 7.77 8.70 15.51
N LEU A 86 7.23 7.53 15.21
CA LEU A 86 7.37 6.35 16.06
C LEU A 86 8.72 5.65 15.77
N ARG A 87 9.72 5.95 16.59
CA ARG A 87 11.07 5.40 16.45
C ARG A 87 11.16 3.95 16.87
N ASN A 88 10.58 3.64 18.02
CA ASN A 88 10.62 2.31 18.60
C ASN A 88 9.22 1.72 18.73
N LYS A 89 8.87 0.84 17.78
CA LYS A 89 7.56 0.19 17.69
C LYS A 89 7.26 -0.75 18.87
N ASN A 90 8.24 -1.04 19.72
CA ASN A 90 8.12 -1.93 20.87
C ASN A 90 8.26 -1.21 22.23
N ASP A 91 8.45 0.11 22.23
CA ASP A 91 8.57 0.89 23.46
C ASP A 91 7.19 1.45 23.87
N GLU A 92 6.72 1.01 25.03
CA GLU A 92 5.42 1.46 25.57
C GLU A 92 5.35 2.98 25.76
N ARG A 93 6.48 3.64 26.06
CA ARG A 93 6.52 5.10 26.22
C ARG A 93 6.33 5.81 24.89
N ASP A 94 6.93 5.29 23.81
CA ASP A 94 6.73 5.81 22.47
C ASP A 94 5.28 5.60 22.04
N LEU A 95 4.71 4.43 22.30
CA LEU A 95 3.32 4.10 21.97
C LEU A 95 2.30 4.96 22.72
N GLN A 96 2.57 5.36 23.96
CA GLN A 96 1.68 6.26 24.73
C GLN A 96 1.58 7.66 24.09
N ASN A 97 2.58 8.08 23.33
CA ASN A 97 2.62 9.40 22.69
C ASN A 97 1.85 9.49 21.37
N ILE A 98 1.36 8.38 20.80
CA ILE A 98 0.70 8.36 19.49
C ILE A 98 -0.81 8.67 19.55
N LYS A 99 -1.39 8.71 20.72
CA LYS A 99 -2.84 8.93 20.88
C LYS A 99 -3.29 10.21 20.20
N ASP A 100 -4.33 10.08 19.36
CA ASP A 100 -4.93 11.16 18.56
C ASP A 100 -3.96 11.88 17.63
N LYS A 101 -2.89 11.20 17.18
CA LYS A 101 -1.90 11.75 16.24
C LYS A 101 -1.82 10.93 14.97
N ILE A 102 -1.30 11.54 13.90
CA ILE A 102 -0.88 10.83 12.70
C ILE A 102 0.52 10.27 12.99
N VAL A 103 0.67 8.95 12.90
CA VAL A 103 1.91 8.27 13.23
C VAL A 103 2.76 8.06 11.99
N PHE A 104 3.93 8.65 11.96
CA PHE A 104 4.91 8.40 10.91
C PHE A 104 5.78 7.18 11.25
N LEU A 105 5.84 6.24 10.32
CA LEU A 105 6.58 4.99 10.41
C LEU A 105 7.67 4.95 9.34
N ASP A 106 8.90 4.67 9.77
CA ASP A 106 9.97 4.31 8.85
C ASP A 106 9.84 2.82 8.50
N GLY A 107 9.63 2.54 7.20
CA GLY A 107 9.41 1.22 6.66
C GLY A 107 7.93 0.79 6.61
N GLY A 108 7.69 -0.51 6.45
CA GLY A 108 6.36 -1.08 6.25
C GLY A 108 5.48 -1.10 7.50
N LEU A 109 4.25 -1.54 7.31
CA LEU A 109 3.21 -1.67 8.33
C LEU A 109 3.01 -3.16 8.71
N PRO A 110 3.86 -3.75 9.58
CA PRO A 110 3.66 -5.12 10.04
C PRO A 110 2.44 -5.23 10.96
N TYR A 111 1.89 -6.45 11.06
CA TYR A 111 0.70 -6.75 11.86
C TYR A 111 0.75 -6.19 13.29
N TRP A 112 1.83 -6.46 14.01
CA TRP A 112 1.98 -6.01 15.39
C TRP A 112 2.05 -4.50 15.55
N THR A 113 2.69 -3.81 14.60
CA THR A 113 2.72 -2.35 14.58
C THR A 113 1.33 -1.78 14.35
N TYR A 114 0.59 -2.27 13.35
CA TYR A 114 -0.78 -1.82 13.09
C TYR A 114 -1.69 -2.04 14.30
N LYS A 115 -1.59 -3.22 14.93
CA LYS A 115 -2.31 -3.54 16.16
C LYS A 115 -2.00 -2.50 17.25
N SER A 116 -0.72 -2.20 17.48
CA SER A 116 -0.31 -1.20 18.48
C SER A 116 -0.86 0.20 18.16
N LEU A 117 -0.91 0.60 16.88
CA LEU A 117 -1.53 1.88 16.48
C LEU A 117 -3.00 1.94 16.87
N ILE A 118 -3.77 0.89 16.59
CA ILE A 118 -5.19 0.79 16.96
C ILE A 118 -5.36 0.84 18.48
N GLU A 119 -4.65 -0.02 19.20
CA GLU A 119 -4.78 -0.16 20.67
C GLU A 119 -4.39 1.11 21.42
N ASN A 120 -3.46 1.90 20.90
CA ASN A 120 -3.02 3.16 21.50
C ASN A 120 -3.72 4.40 20.91
N GLY A 121 -4.74 4.20 20.07
CA GLY A 121 -5.62 5.28 19.63
C GLY A 121 -4.98 6.28 18.67
N ALA A 122 -4.11 5.83 17.77
CA ALA A 122 -3.61 6.66 16.67
C ALA A 122 -4.78 7.16 15.81
N ALA A 123 -4.68 8.38 15.27
CA ALA A 123 -5.69 8.94 14.38
C ALA A 123 -5.51 8.49 12.92
N GLY A 124 -4.31 8.14 12.53
CA GLY A 124 -3.93 7.67 11.21
C GLY A 124 -2.45 7.34 11.14
N PHE A 125 -1.97 6.92 9.99
CA PHE A 125 -0.56 6.57 9.82
C PHE A 125 -0.01 7.01 8.47
N ILE A 126 1.30 7.21 8.43
CA ILE A 126 2.11 7.47 7.24
C ILE A 126 3.25 6.46 7.25
N THR A 127 3.49 5.80 6.13
CA THR A 127 4.66 4.95 5.96
C THR A 127 5.61 5.54 4.93
N CYS A 128 6.90 5.40 5.15
CA CYS A 128 7.92 5.75 4.18
C CYS A 128 8.76 4.51 3.89
N ASN A 129 8.69 4.03 2.67
CA ASN A 129 9.51 2.93 2.18
C ASN A 129 10.40 3.46 1.06
N GLY A 130 11.37 4.24 1.41
CA GLY A 130 12.38 4.70 0.48
C GLY A 130 13.75 4.16 0.86
N ASN A 131 14.55 3.86 -0.12
CA ASN A 131 15.98 3.71 0.03
C ASN A 131 16.60 5.01 -0.50
N LEU A 132 17.57 5.56 0.21
CA LEU A 132 18.30 6.77 -0.22
C LEU A 132 18.99 6.64 -1.60
N HIS A 133 19.08 5.41 -2.11
CA HIS A 133 19.72 5.07 -3.37
C HIS A 133 18.71 4.70 -4.47
N ASP A 134 17.42 4.71 -4.18
CA ASP A 134 16.39 4.46 -5.19
C ASP A 134 16.12 5.73 -5.98
N ASP A 135 16.46 5.71 -7.26
CA ASP A 135 16.07 6.76 -8.22
C ASP A 135 14.61 6.60 -8.67
N ASP A 136 13.92 5.62 -8.10
CA ASP A 136 12.54 5.31 -8.43
C ASP A 136 11.61 6.33 -7.76
N THR A 137 10.85 7.03 -8.59
CA THR A 137 9.83 8.01 -8.15
C THR A 137 8.45 7.38 -8.02
N ASP A 138 8.30 6.10 -8.35
CA ASP A 138 7.04 5.40 -8.27
C ASP A 138 6.72 5.05 -6.81
N ILE A 139 5.51 5.40 -6.40
CA ILE A 139 5.02 5.10 -5.06
C ILE A 139 4.23 3.80 -5.11
N ASP A 140 4.74 2.77 -4.46
CA ASP A 140 4.08 1.47 -4.35
C ASP A 140 2.69 1.59 -3.73
N CYS A 141 1.71 1.01 -4.40
CA CYS A 141 0.39 0.85 -3.83
C CYS A 141 0.39 -0.29 -2.81
N LYS A 142 0.01 0.00 -1.57
CA LYS A 142 -0.04 -0.96 -0.47
C LYS A 142 -1.46 -1.19 -0.01
N GLU A 143 -1.68 -2.31 0.66
CA GLU A 143 -3.00 -2.68 1.18
C GLU A 143 -2.97 -3.03 2.66
N ILE A 144 -4.06 -2.76 3.34
CA ILE A 144 -4.35 -3.33 4.65
C ILE A 144 -4.96 -4.71 4.40
N ARG A 145 -4.23 -5.76 4.74
CA ARG A 145 -4.67 -7.14 4.53
C ARG A 145 -5.75 -7.54 5.54
N GLU A 146 -6.60 -8.48 5.16
CA GLU A 146 -7.73 -8.96 5.97
C GLU A 146 -7.45 -9.17 7.47
N PRO A 147 -6.33 -9.78 7.90
CA PRO A 147 -6.04 -9.89 9.33
C PRO A 147 -5.88 -8.55 10.06
N LEU A 148 -5.43 -7.50 9.35
CA LEU A 148 -5.30 -6.16 9.90
C LEU A 148 -6.64 -5.43 9.94
N GLU A 149 -7.48 -5.58 8.93
CA GLU A 149 -8.83 -5.00 8.89
C GLU A 149 -9.67 -5.40 10.10
N LYS A 150 -9.52 -6.66 10.56
CA LYS A 150 -10.22 -7.19 11.75
C LYS A 150 -9.83 -6.52 13.07
N LEU A 151 -8.68 -5.85 13.13
CA LEU A 151 -8.23 -5.11 14.31
C LEU A 151 -8.89 -3.74 14.44
N GLY A 152 -9.36 -3.19 13.34
CA GLY A 152 -9.91 -1.85 13.22
C GLY A 152 -9.41 -1.17 11.95
N GLN A 153 -9.92 0.01 11.66
CA GLN A 153 -9.57 0.75 10.46
C GLN A 153 -8.96 2.10 10.81
N LEU A 154 -7.79 2.39 10.24
CA LEU A 154 -7.14 3.68 10.29
C LEU A 154 -6.91 4.21 8.88
N PRO A 155 -7.07 5.52 8.65
CA PRO A 155 -6.64 6.15 7.40
C PRO A 155 -5.11 6.11 7.31
N GLY A 156 -4.59 5.83 6.09
CA GLY A 156 -3.15 5.71 5.90
C GLY A 156 -2.67 6.09 4.49
N VAL A 157 -1.48 6.62 4.44
CA VAL A 157 -0.72 6.96 3.22
C VAL A 157 0.72 6.51 3.33
#